data_825d0248db97d40c429cd7217b2eb879
#
_entry.id   825d0248db97d40c429cd7217b2eb879
#
_cell.length_a   1.000
_cell.length_b   1.000
_cell.length_c   1.000
_cell.angle_alpha   90.00
_cell.angle_beta   90.00
_cell.angle_gamma   90.00
#
_symmetry.space_group_name_H-M   'P 1'
#
loop_
_entity.id
_entity.type
_entity.pdbx_description
1 polymer ?
#
loop_
_entity_poly.entity_id
_entity_poly.type
_entity_poly.pdbx_seq_one_letter_code
_entity_poly.pdbx_strand_id
1 'polypeptide(L)'
;MKIGLFTDCHYNKAPLIGGGRRPAASYEKIKISMDAFKEADVDMCFCLGDITDHVDGDTKAEILKNYKDIMNLISSYGIPFYLVPGNHDYLMTTKDEIEGICKNLPPCVVKSQECDIIILDANYRSNMVRFDIAGVEWTDANLPPEQMEFLKSSLALSDKECIVMVHENLDPNLDKSHIIKNSEEARRIIKETGKVKMVIQGHFHDGAENTIDGIPYFTMRAMCEHDEGYFRILEI
;
A
#
# COMPACT_ATOMS: atom_id res chain seq x y z
N MET A 1 -10.08 9.33 15.37
CA MET A 1 -8.85 8.53 15.13
C MET A 1 -7.97 9.26 14.14
N LYS A 2 -6.64 9.27 14.35
CA LYS A 2 -5.68 9.81 13.38
C LYS A 2 -4.85 8.68 12.78
N ILE A 3 -4.72 8.64 11.47
CA ILE A 3 -3.87 7.67 10.79
C ILE A 3 -2.78 8.36 9.98
N GLY A 4 -1.56 7.83 10.06
CA GLY A 4 -0.43 8.25 9.24
C GLY A 4 -0.33 7.41 7.96
N LEU A 5 -0.07 8.04 6.82
CA LEU A 5 0.01 7.38 5.52
C LEU A 5 1.26 7.81 4.77
N PHE A 6 1.92 6.86 4.12
CA PHE A 6 2.93 7.09 3.08
C PHE A 6 2.94 5.90 2.10
N THR A 7 3.61 6.03 0.96
CA THR A 7 3.62 5.01 -0.10
C THR A 7 4.85 5.14 -0.99
N ASP A 8 5.11 4.10 -1.78
CA ASP A 8 6.07 4.11 -2.88
C ASP A 8 7.42 4.70 -2.47
N CYS A 9 7.96 4.15 -1.37
CA CYS A 9 9.26 4.54 -0.83
C CYS A 9 10.38 4.10 -1.74
N HIS A 10 10.23 2.92 -2.37
CA HIS A 10 11.20 2.32 -3.26
C HIS A 10 12.63 2.36 -2.69
N TYR A 11 12.76 2.19 -1.38
CA TYR A 11 14.05 2.34 -0.71
C TYR A 11 15.11 1.40 -1.27
N ASN A 12 16.19 1.99 -1.69
CA ASN A 12 17.43 1.35 -2.09
C ASN A 12 18.58 2.30 -1.79
N LYS A 13 19.83 1.82 -1.76
CA LYS A 13 21.00 2.66 -1.55
C LYS A 13 21.43 3.42 -2.80
N ALA A 14 20.92 3.08 -3.97
CA ALA A 14 21.18 3.79 -5.20
C ALA A 14 20.63 5.22 -5.13
N PRO A 15 21.38 6.23 -5.61
CA PRO A 15 20.94 7.63 -5.54
C PRO A 15 19.79 7.92 -6.52
N LEU A 16 19.71 7.20 -7.64
CA LEU A 16 18.73 7.37 -8.71
C LEU A 16 18.45 6.03 -9.39
N ILE A 17 17.17 5.77 -9.65
CA ILE A 17 16.69 4.62 -10.44
C ILE A 17 15.85 5.15 -11.61
N GLY A 18 15.63 4.32 -12.63
CA GLY A 18 14.81 4.68 -13.80
C GLY A 18 13.45 5.29 -13.43
N GLY A 19 12.97 6.23 -14.23
CA GLY A 19 11.72 6.94 -13.97
C GLY A 19 11.87 8.16 -13.04
N GLY A 20 13.08 8.50 -12.60
CA GLY A 20 13.29 9.66 -11.73
C GLY A 20 13.22 9.38 -10.23
N ARG A 21 13.05 8.11 -9.84
CA ARG A 21 13.01 7.69 -8.43
C ARG A 21 14.34 7.94 -7.71
N ARG A 22 14.28 8.53 -6.53
CA ARG A 22 15.41 8.86 -5.65
C ARG A 22 15.38 7.97 -4.38
N PRO A 23 15.63 6.67 -4.53
CA PRO A 23 15.38 5.67 -3.49
C PRO A 23 16.19 5.89 -2.22
N ALA A 24 17.45 6.34 -2.33
CA ALA A 24 18.29 6.59 -1.16
C ALA A 24 17.74 7.71 -0.25
N ALA A 25 16.98 8.66 -0.81
CA ALA A 25 16.36 9.73 -0.04
C ALA A 25 15.17 9.25 0.81
N SER A 26 14.57 8.11 0.46
CA SER A 26 13.36 7.60 1.12
C SER A 26 13.59 7.24 2.59
N TYR A 27 14.80 6.82 2.98
CA TYR A 27 15.10 6.54 4.38
C TYR A 27 14.87 7.76 5.28
N GLU A 28 15.42 8.91 4.88
CA GLU A 28 15.26 10.17 5.64
C GLU A 28 13.81 10.68 5.56
N LYS A 29 13.16 10.53 4.41
CA LYS A 29 11.76 10.92 4.25
C LYS A 29 10.81 10.06 5.12
N ILE A 30 11.05 8.75 5.24
CA ILE A 30 10.31 7.89 6.18
C ILE A 30 10.52 8.40 7.61
N LYS A 31 11.76 8.74 7.99
CA LYS A 31 12.06 9.29 9.30
C LYS A 31 11.28 10.58 9.56
N ILE A 32 11.31 11.52 8.62
CA ILE A 32 10.53 12.78 8.70
C ILE A 32 9.04 12.49 8.85
N SER A 33 8.50 11.53 8.10
CA SER A 33 7.09 11.14 8.20
C SER A 33 6.77 10.57 9.58
N MET A 34 7.62 9.70 10.10
CA MET A 34 7.44 9.08 11.41
C MET A 34 7.59 10.09 12.56
N ASP A 35 8.50 11.08 12.44
CA ASP A 35 8.63 12.19 13.39
C ASP A 35 7.32 13.01 13.41
N ALA A 36 6.77 13.36 12.23
CA ALA A 36 5.49 14.06 12.13
C ALA A 36 4.31 13.25 12.69
N PHE A 37 4.28 11.93 12.47
CA PHE A 37 3.26 11.05 13.02
C PHE A 37 3.33 10.97 14.54
N LYS A 38 4.55 10.93 15.08
CA LYS A 38 4.78 10.93 16.53
C LYS A 38 4.35 12.26 17.16
N GLU A 39 4.68 13.40 16.54
CA GLU A 39 4.28 14.72 17.01
C GLU A 39 2.76 14.93 16.98
N ALA A 40 2.10 14.40 15.95
CA ALA A 40 0.64 14.48 15.80
C ALA A 40 -0.13 13.48 16.66
N ASP A 41 0.56 12.57 17.37
CA ASP A 41 -0.03 11.48 18.16
C ASP A 41 -1.00 10.63 17.33
N VAL A 42 -0.51 10.08 16.22
CA VAL A 42 -1.32 9.18 15.37
C VAL A 42 -1.52 7.83 16.04
N ASP A 43 -2.72 7.29 15.93
CA ASP A 43 -3.10 6.00 16.53
C ASP A 43 -2.42 4.81 15.83
N MET A 44 -2.20 4.92 14.52
CA MET A 44 -1.55 3.91 13.70
C MET A 44 -1.06 4.50 12.37
N CYS A 45 -0.14 3.82 11.68
CA CYS A 45 0.33 4.25 10.37
C CYS A 45 0.38 3.11 9.37
N PHE A 46 0.30 3.46 8.09
CA PHE A 46 0.28 2.54 6.95
C PHE A 46 1.30 2.95 5.90
N CYS A 47 2.04 1.98 5.39
CA CYS A 47 2.69 2.09 4.09
C CYS A 47 1.78 1.41 3.05
N LEU A 48 1.42 2.16 2.01
CA LEU A 48 0.52 1.65 0.96
C LEU A 48 1.27 0.88 -0.14
N GLY A 49 2.48 0.38 0.14
CA GLY A 49 3.24 -0.51 -0.72
C GLY A 49 4.52 0.08 -1.29
N ASP A 50 5.23 -0.78 -1.99
CA ASP A 50 6.52 -0.48 -2.64
C ASP A 50 7.52 0.14 -1.66
N ILE A 51 7.76 -0.60 -0.57
CA ILE A 51 8.64 -0.11 0.51
C ILE A 51 10.10 -0.15 0.09
N THR A 52 10.50 -1.17 -0.66
CA THR A 52 11.86 -1.33 -1.20
C THR A 52 11.86 -1.46 -2.71
N ASP A 53 13.00 -1.19 -3.32
CA ASP A 53 13.23 -1.41 -4.75
C ASP A 53 14.56 -2.16 -4.93
N HIS A 54 14.81 -2.61 -6.17
CA HIS A 54 16.08 -3.25 -6.55
C HIS A 54 16.67 -2.56 -7.78
N VAL A 55 17.98 -2.66 -7.89
CA VAL A 55 18.74 -2.29 -9.09
C VAL A 55 19.52 -3.51 -9.59
N ASP A 56 19.90 -3.47 -10.87
CA ASP A 56 20.72 -4.52 -11.46
C ASP A 56 21.98 -4.78 -10.63
N GLY A 57 22.15 -6.03 -10.21
CA GLY A 57 23.26 -6.47 -9.38
C GLY A 57 22.94 -6.61 -7.90
N ASP A 58 21.80 -6.13 -7.43
CA ASP A 58 21.36 -6.36 -6.06
C ASP A 58 21.09 -7.85 -5.81
N THR A 59 21.50 -8.30 -4.66
CA THR A 59 21.17 -9.64 -4.17
C THR A 59 19.89 -9.60 -3.34
N LYS A 60 19.16 -10.72 -3.32
CA LYS A 60 18.01 -10.90 -2.43
C LYS A 60 18.34 -10.58 -0.96
N ALA A 61 19.55 -10.93 -0.51
CA ALA A 61 19.98 -10.67 0.87
C ALA A 61 20.09 -9.17 1.16
N GLU A 62 20.53 -8.36 0.18
CA GLU A 62 20.58 -6.90 0.30
C GLU A 62 19.18 -6.29 0.34
N ILE A 63 18.25 -6.76 -0.49
CA ILE A 63 16.86 -6.29 -0.48
C ILE A 63 16.20 -6.63 0.87
N LEU A 64 16.34 -7.86 1.35
CA LEU A 64 15.82 -8.24 2.67
C LEU A 64 16.45 -7.44 3.81
N LYS A 65 17.74 -7.06 3.67
CA LYS A 65 18.40 -6.18 4.63
C LYS A 65 17.81 -4.77 4.57
N ASN A 66 17.61 -4.20 3.39
CA ASN A 66 16.98 -2.90 3.22
C ASN A 66 15.58 -2.89 3.83
N TYR A 67 14.80 -3.95 3.60
CA TYR A 67 13.49 -4.14 4.20
C TYR A 67 13.55 -4.10 5.74
N LYS A 68 14.48 -4.88 6.33
CA LYS A 68 14.69 -4.91 7.79
C LYS A 68 15.14 -3.56 8.34
N ASP A 69 16.02 -2.85 7.63
CA ASP A 69 16.52 -1.54 8.05
C ASP A 69 15.33 -0.54 8.16
N ILE A 70 14.44 -0.51 7.16
CA ILE A 70 13.23 0.32 7.19
C ILE A 70 12.28 -0.10 8.30
N MET A 71 12.00 -1.41 8.45
CA MET A 71 11.09 -1.90 9.49
C MET A 71 11.62 -1.62 10.90
N ASN A 72 12.93 -1.70 11.10
CA ASN A 72 13.57 -1.33 12.38
C ASN A 72 13.39 0.18 12.66
N LEU A 73 13.58 1.03 11.64
CA LEU A 73 13.34 2.47 11.76
C LEU A 73 11.90 2.73 12.18
N ILE A 74 10.92 2.22 11.45
CA ILE A 74 9.48 2.44 11.73
C ILE A 74 9.12 1.92 13.12
N SER A 75 9.55 0.71 13.47
CA SER A 75 9.25 0.08 14.76
C SER A 75 9.82 0.85 15.95
N SER A 76 10.92 1.60 15.77
CA SER A 76 11.53 2.39 16.83
C SER A 76 10.64 3.51 17.36
N TYR A 77 9.61 3.92 16.60
CA TYR A 77 8.65 4.94 17.00
C TYR A 77 7.54 4.43 17.93
N GLY A 78 7.33 3.10 17.95
CA GLY A 78 6.29 2.47 18.78
C GLY A 78 4.86 2.73 18.31
N ILE A 79 4.67 3.26 17.10
CA ILE A 79 3.37 3.45 16.47
C ILE A 79 2.96 2.14 15.80
N PRO A 80 1.74 1.61 16.01
CA PRO A 80 1.22 0.47 15.27
C PRO A 80 1.36 0.68 13.75
N PHE A 81 2.01 -0.26 13.07
CA PHE A 81 2.31 -0.15 11.64
C PHE A 81 1.70 -1.31 10.86
N TYR A 82 1.16 -1.00 9.67
CA TYR A 82 0.59 -1.96 8.75
C TYR A 82 1.14 -1.73 7.33
N LEU A 83 1.43 -2.82 6.64
CA LEU A 83 1.88 -2.80 5.25
C LEU A 83 0.76 -3.27 4.33
N VAL A 84 0.51 -2.50 3.28
CA VAL A 84 -0.25 -2.88 2.09
C VAL A 84 0.78 -3.20 1.01
N PRO A 85 1.14 -4.46 0.72
CA PRO A 85 2.24 -4.74 -0.19
C PRO A 85 1.95 -4.24 -1.61
N GLY A 86 2.97 -3.66 -2.26
CA GLY A 86 2.94 -3.31 -3.66
C GLY A 86 3.73 -4.30 -4.54
N ASN A 87 3.75 -4.04 -5.83
CA ASN A 87 4.37 -4.95 -6.80
C ASN A 87 5.90 -5.04 -6.64
N HIS A 88 6.58 -3.95 -6.25
CA HIS A 88 8.01 -3.98 -5.99
C HIS A 88 8.39 -4.77 -4.72
N ASP A 89 7.47 -4.89 -3.78
CA ASP A 89 7.71 -5.72 -2.58
C ASP A 89 7.88 -7.21 -2.92
N TYR A 90 7.40 -7.67 -4.09
CA TYR A 90 7.51 -9.06 -4.56
C TYR A 90 8.56 -9.30 -5.66
N LEU A 91 9.28 -8.27 -6.12
CA LEU A 91 10.28 -8.43 -7.19
C LEU A 91 11.43 -9.35 -6.79
N MET A 92 11.90 -9.27 -5.55
CA MET A 92 13.04 -10.05 -5.05
C MET A 92 12.71 -10.85 -3.78
N THR A 93 11.46 -10.77 -3.29
CA THR A 93 11.03 -11.40 -2.04
C THR A 93 9.77 -12.23 -2.24
N THR A 94 9.46 -13.06 -1.27
CA THR A 94 8.22 -13.80 -1.19
C THR A 94 7.35 -13.27 -0.05
N LYS A 95 6.06 -13.59 -0.08
CA LYS A 95 5.14 -13.23 1.02
C LYS A 95 5.66 -13.71 2.36
N ASP A 96 6.12 -14.96 2.45
CA ASP A 96 6.61 -15.57 3.72
C ASP A 96 7.83 -14.82 4.26
N GLU A 97 8.73 -14.35 3.38
CA GLU A 97 9.89 -13.57 3.78
C GLU A 97 9.49 -12.19 4.31
N ILE A 98 8.52 -11.54 3.68
CA ILE A 98 7.98 -10.26 4.16
C ILE A 98 7.25 -10.46 5.49
N GLU A 99 6.43 -11.52 5.65
CA GLU A 99 5.74 -11.86 6.91
C GLU A 99 6.72 -12.14 8.05
N GLY A 100 7.89 -12.67 7.74
CA GLY A 100 8.97 -12.85 8.71
C GLY A 100 9.54 -11.53 9.25
N ILE A 101 9.30 -10.41 8.54
CA ILE A 101 9.80 -9.08 8.90
C ILE A 101 8.66 -8.18 9.37
N CYS A 102 7.57 -8.11 8.59
CA CYS A 102 6.37 -7.32 8.85
C CYS A 102 5.16 -8.24 9.02
N LYS A 103 4.56 -8.24 10.21
CA LYS A 103 3.41 -9.10 10.52
C LYS A 103 2.11 -8.50 9.99
N ASN A 104 1.07 -9.33 9.93
CA ASN A 104 -0.29 -8.94 9.56
C ASN A 104 -0.42 -8.44 8.10
N LEU A 105 0.20 -9.18 7.17
CA LEU A 105 0.00 -8.92 5.74
C LEU A 105 -1.44 -9.21 5.30
N PRO A 106 -1.92 -8.54 4.23
CA PRO A 106 -3.27 -8.75 3.70
C PRO A 106 -3.50 -10.17 3.14
N PRO A 107 -4.79 -10.59 3.02
CA PRO A 107 -5.95 -9.79 3.39
C PRO A 107 -6.17 -9.75 4.90
N CYS A 108 -6.46 -8.59 5.45
CA CYS A 108 -6.75 -8.45 6.88
C CYS A 108 -7.69 -7.26 7.15
N VAL A 109 -8.28 -7.25 8.34
CA VAL A 109 -9.09 -6.12 8.83
C VAL A 109 -8.45 -5.56 10.09
N VAL A 110 -8.08 -4.29 10.06
CA VAL A 110 -7.65 -3.54 11.23
C VAL A 110 -8.89 -2.91 11.88
N LYS A 111 -9.20 -3.35 13.08
CA LYS A 111 -10.36 -2.86 13.83
C LYS A 111 -10.00 -1.62 14.63
N SER A 112 -10.84 -0.59 14.58
CA SER A 112 -10.76 0.57 15.45
C SER A 112 -12.13 0.88 16.08
N GLN A 113 -12.19 1.93 16.92
CA GLN A 113 -13.46 2.38 17.50
C GLN A 113 -14.32 3.11 16.47
N GLU A 114 -13.72 3.83 15.53
CA GLU A 114 -14.39 4.71 14.57
C GLU A 114 -14.77 4.00 13.29
N CYS A 115 -13.88 3.17 12.74
CA CYS A 115 -14.09 2.46 11.47
C CYS A 115 -13.30 1.16 11.40
N ASP A 116 -13.65 0.30 10.45
CA ASP A 116 -12.86 -0.87 10.10
C ASP A 116 -12.01 -0.56 8.85
N ILE A 117 -10.72 -0.94 8.87
CA ILE A 117 -9.83 -0.76 7.73
C ILE A 117 -9.56 -2.11 7.10
N ILE A 118 -10.05 -2.31 5.89
CA ILE A 118 -9.91 -3.55 5.12
C ILE A 118 -8.72 -3.39 4.19
N ILE A 119 -7.71 -4.24 4.35
CA ILE A 119 -6.48 -4.22 3.56
C ILE A 119 -6.50 -5.39 2.58
N LEU A 120 -6.29 -5.09 1.30
CA LEU A 120 -6.24 -6.05 0.21
C LEU A 120 -4.85 -6.10 -0.42
N ASP A 121 -4.58 -7.18 -1.16
CA ASP A 121 -3.34 -7.40 -1.92
C ASP A 121 -3.72 -7.81 -3.34
N ALA A 122 -3.47 -6.93 -4.32
CA ALA A 122 -3.79 -7.17 -5.72
C ALA A 122 -2.60 -7.72 -6.54
N ASN A 123 -1.52 -8.11 -5.87
CA ASN A 123 -0.30 -8.62 -6.51
C ASN A 123 -0.47 -10.04 -7.06
N TYR A 124 -1.43 -10.21 -7.98
CA TYR A 124 -1.74 -11.46 -8.67
C TYR A 124 -1.90 -11.21 -10.16
N ARG A 125 -1.41 -12.14 -10.97
CA ARG A 125 -1.59 -12.13 -12.44
C ARG A 125 -3.03 -12.53 -12.79
N SER A 126 -3.41 -12.34 -14.05
CA SER A 126 -4.73 -12.76 -14.58
C SER A 126 -5.02 -14.27 -14.40
N ASN A 127 -4.00 -15.12 -14.27
CA ASN A 127 -4.16 -16.53 -13.92
C ASN A 127 -4.29 -16.79 -12.42
N MET A 128 -4.43 -15.74 -11.61
CA MET A 128 -4.56 -15.76 -10.15
C MET A 128 -3.33 -16.33 -9.42
N VAL A 129 -2.18 -16.37 -10.08
CA VAL A 129 -0.89 -16.66 -9.44
C VAL A 129 -0.31 -15.36 -8.90
N ARG A 130 0.11 -15.37 -7.63
CA ARG A 130 0.77 -14.22 -6.97
C ARG A 130 2.02 -13.81 -7.75
N PHE A 131 2.32 -12.52 -7.72
CA PHE A 131 3.63 -12.02 -8.10
C PHE A 131 4.71 -12.65 -7.24
N ASP A 132 5.83 -12.99 -7.86
CA ASP A 132 7.01 -13.56 -7.22
C ASP A 132 8.27 -13.26 -8.05
N ILE A 133 9.42 -13.74 -7.58
CA ILE A 133 10.72 -13.59 -8.24
C ILE A 133 10.71 -14.08 -9.71
N ALA A 134 9.82 -15.03 -10.08
CA ALA A 134 9.75 -15.55 -11.43
C ALA A 134 9.10 -14.59 -12.43
N GLY A 135 8.48 -13.53 -11.96
CA GLY A 135 7.96 -12.46 -12.79
C GLY A 135 6.89 -11.62 -12.11
N VAL A 136 7.13 -10.34 -12.14
CA VAL A 136 6.15 -9.30 -11.82
C VAL A 136 5.78 -8.62 -13.12
N GLU A 137 4.52 -8.75 -13.52
CA GLU A 137 3.93 -7.95 -14.59
C GLU A 137 3.03 -6.91 -13.93
N TRP A 138 3.61 -5.78 -13.54
CA TRP A 138 2.94 -4.75 -12.75
C TRP A 138 1.66 -4.20 -13.41
N THR A 139 1.53 -4.32 -14.73
CA THR A 139 0.34 -3.94 -15.49
C THR A 139 -0.77 -5.00 -15.48
N ASP A 140 -0.51 -6.19 -14.91
CA ASP A 140 -1.44 -7.33 -14.84
C ASP A 140 -1.91 -7.62 -13.39
N ALA A 141 -2.06 -6.58 -12.57
CA ALA A 141 -2.53 -6.70 -11.21
C ALA A 141 -4.02 -7.11 -11.14
N ASN A 142 -4.34 -8.06 -10.25
CA ASN A 142 -5.70 -8.57 -10.05
C ASN A 142 -5.96 -8.86 -8.57
N LEU A 143 -7.22 -8.74 -8.16
CA LEU A 143 -7.71 -9.28 -6.90
C LEU A 143 -8.23 -10.70 -7.12
N PRO A 144 -7.63 -11.73 -6.52
CA PRO A 144 -8.11 -13.10 -6.69
C PRO A 144 -9.48 -13.30 -6.01
N PRO A 145 -10.25 -14.36 -6.41
CA PRO A 145 -11.58 -14.61 -5.88
C PRO A 145 -11.66 -14.64 -4.35
N GLU A 146 -10.62 -15.15 -3.70
CA GLU A 146 -10.55 -15.22 -2.22
C GLU A 146 -10.52 -13.82 -1.59
N GLN A 147 -9.87 -12.86 -2.22
CA GLN A 147 -9.82 -11.48 -1.74
C GLN A 147 -11.09 -10.70 -2.08
N MET A 148 -11.72 -10.99 -3.20
CA MET A 148 -13.06 -10.45 -3.51
C MET A 148 -14.10 -10.94 -2.48
N GLU A 149 -14.09 -12.23 -2.13
CA GLU A 149 -14.98 -12.77 -1.09
C GLU A 149 -14.61 -12.21 0.30
N PHE A 150 -13.31 -12.05 0.59
CA PHE A 150 -12.85 -11.42 1.82
C PHE A 150 -13.35 -9.97 1.93
N LEU A 151 -13.24 -9.16 0.88
CA LEU A 151 -13.77 -7.80 0.84
C LEU A 151 -15.28 -7.79 1.14
N LYS A 152 -16.04 -8.60 0.40
CA LYS A 152 -17.49 -8.71 0.54
C LYS A 152 -17.91 -9.14 1.94
N SER A 153 -17.30 -10.19 2.48
CA SER A 153 -17.64 -10.72 3.80
C SER A 153 -17.22 -9.75 4.92
N SER A 154 -16.05 -9.11 4.80
CA SER A 154 -15.58 -8.10 5.77
C SER A 154 -16.52 -6.90 5.84
N LEU A 155 -16.98 -6.40 4.68
CA LEU A 155 -17.96 -5.33 4.62
C LEU A 155 -19.32 -5.77 5.18
N ALA A 156 -19.75 -7.00 4.91
CA ALA A 156 -21.03 -7.52 5.44
C ALA A 156 -21.00 -7.63 6.97
N LEU A 157 -19.88 -8.09 7.53
CA LEU A 157 -19.70 -8.33 8.97
C LEU A 157 -19.42 -7.05 9.77
N SER A 158 -18.95 -5.99 9.13
CA SER A 158 -18.71 -4.72 9.83
C SER A 158 -20.04 -4.06 10.22
N ASP A 159 -20.13 -3.57 11.43
CA ASP A 159 -21.21 -2.71 11.93
C ASP A 159 -20.86 -1.20 11.85
N LYS A 160 -19.72 -0.88 11.27
CA LYS A 160 -19.15 0.48 11.13
C LYS A 160 -18.94 0.86 9.67
N GLU A 161 -18.64 2.14 9.45
CA GLU A 161 -18.05 2.58 8.19
C GLU A 161 -16.68 1.92 7.98
N CYS A 162 -16.33 1.69 6.74
CA CYS A 162 -15.10 1.00 6.36
C CYS A 162 -14.21 1.91 5.49
N ILE A 163 -12.90 1.73 5.62
CA ILE A 163 -11.90 2.22 4.68
C ILE A 163 -11.32 1.00 3.97
N VAL A 164 -11.17 1.06 2.66
CA VAL A 164 -10.49 0.01 1.88
C VAL A 164 -9.12 0.53 1.47
N MET A 165 -8.08 -0.27 1.73
CA MET A 165 -6.70 0.03 1.32
C MET A 165 -6.18 -1.08 0.41
N VAL A 166 -5.58 -0.70 -0.70
CA VAL A 166 -4.93 -1.57 -1.68
C VAL A 166 -3.84 -0.77 -2.38
N HIS A 167 -2.73 -1.39 -2.77
CA HIS A 167 -1.65 -0.65 -3.43
C HIS A 167 -2.03 -0.23 -4.84
N GLU A 168 -2.31 -1.19 -5.73
CA GLU A 168 -2.72 -0.95 -7.10
C GLU A 168 -4.12 -0.35 -7.18
N ASN A 169 -4.41 0.43 -8.22
CA ASN A 169 -5.56 1.32 -8.21
C ASN A 169 -6.88 0.64 -8.60
N LEU A 170 -7.92 0.97 -7.84
CA LEU A 170 -9.33 0.71 -8.18
C LEU A 170 -9.97 1.89 -8.94
N ASP A 171 -9.32 3.05 -8.98
CA ASP A 171 -9.84 4.27 -9.60
C ASP A 171 -9.86 4.18 -11.13
N PRO A 172 -11.02 4.19 -11.79
CA PRO A 172 -11.12 4.03 -13.24
C PRO A 172 -10.68 5.27 -14.05
N ASN A 173 -10.41 6.40 -13.40
CA ASN A 173 -10.02 7.64 -14.05
C ASN A 173 -8.49 7.75 -14.25
N LEU A 174 -7.72 6.83 -13.68
CA LEU A 174 -6.26 6.78 -13.83
C LEU A 174 -5.85 6.07 -15.13
N ASP A 175 -4.56 6.10 -15.43
CA ASP A 175 -4.00 5.34 -16.54
C ASP A 175 -4.26 3.84 -16.36
N LYS A 176 -4.72 3.20 -17.44
CA LYS A 176 -5.15 1.78 -17.41
C LYS A 176 -4.05 0.80 -17.02
N SER A 177 -2.78 1.18 -17.17
CA SER A 177 -1.65 0.35 -16.75
C SER A 177 -1.52 0.24 -15.24
N HIS A 178 -2.03 1.24 -14.50
CA HIS A 178 -1.99 1.27 -13.04
C HIS A 178 -3.25 0.70 -12.37
N ILE A 179 -4.27 0.34 -13.17
CA ILE A 179 -5.57 -0.10 -12.64
C ILE A 179 -5.62 -1.63 -12.56
N ILE A 180 -6.07 -2.15 -11.43
CA ILE A 180 -6.39 -3.56 -11.23
C ILE A 180 -7.35 -4.04 -12.33
N LYS A 181 -7.04 -5.12 -13.03
CA LYS A 181 -7.78 -5.59 -14.21
C LYS A 181 -9.25 -5.90 -13.91
N ASN A 182 -9.52 -6.48 -12.76
CA ASN A 182 -10.88 -6.78 -12.29
C ASN A 182 -11.41 -5.74 -11.26
N SER A 183 -10.91 -4.51 -11.31
CA SER A 183 -11.30 -3.41 -10.42
C SER A 183 -12.80 -3.09 -10.45
N GLU A 184 -13.49 -3.31 -11.57
CA GLU A 184 -14.93 -3.07 -11.70
C GLU A 184 -15.74 -3.92 -10.70
N GLU A 185 -15.37 -5.19 -10.53
CA GLU A 185 -16.03 -6.07 -9.57
C GLU A 185 -15.81 -5.60 -8.13
N ALA A 186 -14.58 -5.20 -7.77
CA ALA A 186 -14.28 -4.65 -6.45
C ALA A 186 -15.09 -3.36 -6.18
N ARG A 187 -15.13 -2.43 -7.16
CA ARG A 187 -15.95 -1.21 -7.04
C ARG A 187 -17.43 -1.51 -6.89
N ARG A 188 -17.94 -2.51 -7.60
CA ARG A 188 -19.34 -2.92 -7.46
C ARG A 188 -19.65 -3.41 -6.03
N ILE A 189 -18.79 -4.25 -5.45
CA ILE A 189 -18.91 -4.70 -4.06
C ILE A 189 -18.88 -3.51 -3.09
N ILE A 190 -17.92 -2.60 -3.26
CA ILE A 190 -17.76 -1.39 -2.45
C ILE A 190 -19.04 -0.54 -2.49
N LYS A 191 -19.57 -0.29 -3.68
CA LYS A 191 -20.78 0.51 -3.90
C LYS A 191 -22.02 -0.13 -3.30
N GLU A 192 -22.25 -1.42 -3.58
CA GLU A 192 -23.45 -2.13 -3.19
C GLU A 192 -23.61 -2.25 -1.67
N THR A 193 -22.52 -2.30 -0.92
CA THR A 193 -22.59 -2.37 0.56
C THR A 193 -22.95 -1.05 1.22
N GLY A 194 -22.64 0.08 0.60
CA GLY A 194 -22.87 1.42 1.13
C GLY A 194 -22.13 1.75 2.43
N LYS A 195 -21.14 0.93 2.82
CA LYS A 195 -20.39 1.08 4.07
C LYS A 195 -19.01 1.71 3.89
N VAL A 196 -18.49 1.75 2.66
CA VAL A 196 -17.15 2.27 2.40
C VAL A 196 -17.20 3.79 2.31
N LYS A 197 -16.51 4.46 3.23
CA LYS A 197 -16.41 5.93 3.26
C LYS A 197 -15.25 6.46 2.41
N MET A 198 -14.24 5.64 2.13
CA MET A 198 -13.05 6.04 1.38
C MET A 198 -12.27 4.82 0.89
N VAL A 199 -11.62 4.95 -0.27
CA VAL A 199 -10.59 4.01 -0.78
C VAL A 199 -9.26 4.74 -0.80
N ILE A 200 -8.19 4.12 -0.26
CA ILE A 200 -6.85 4.70 -0.18
C ILE A 200 -5.87 3.79 -0.91
N GLN A 201 -5.05 4.35 -1.79
CA GLN A 201 -4.21 3.64 -2.76
C GLN A 201 -2.82 4.26 -2.89
N GLY A 202 -1.87 3.52 -3.49
CA GLY A 202 -0.54 3.96 -3.93
C GLY A 202 -0.36 3.79 -5.44
N HIS A 203 0.83 3.32 -5.86
CA HIS A 203 1.15 2.84 -7.20
C HIS A 203 1.17 3.91 -8.32
N PHE A 204 0.23 4.82 -8.38
CA PHE A 204 0.23 5.92 -9.32
C PHE A 204 0.97 7.12 -8.72
N HIS A 205 2.26 7.24 -9.04
CA HIS A 205 3.23 8.09 -8.33
C HIS A 205 2.86 9.57 -8.26
N ASP A 206 2.16 10.11 -9.26
CA ASP A 206 1.70 11.52 -9.24
C ASP A 206 0.61 11.79 -8.19
N GLY A 207 -0.02 10.72 -7.70
CA GLY A 207 -1.17 10.81 -6.82
C GLY A 207 -2.43 11.31 -7.51
N ALA A 208 -3.59 11.08 -6.91
CA ALA A 208 -4.87 11.55 -7.43
C ALA A 208 -5.93 11.60 -6.33
N GLU A 209 -6.92 12.47 -6.51
CA GLU A 209 -8.12 12.52 -5.68
C GLU A 209 -9.35 12.55 -6.59
N ASN A 210 -10.13 11.48 -6.59
CA ASN A 210 -11.33 11.33 -7.41
C ASN A 210 -12.52 10.89 -6.55
N THR A 211 -13.73 11.16 -7.02
CA THR A 211 -14.96 10.65 -6.40
C THR A 211 -15.68 9.75 -7.39
N ILE A 212 -15.93 8.50 -6.98
CA ILE A 212 -16.56 7.47 -7.81
C ILE A 212 -17.75 6.93 -7.04
N ASP A 213 -18.94 7.03 -7.64
CA ASP A 213 -20.20 6.65 -7.00
C ASP A 213 -20.44 7.32 -5.63
N GLY A 214 -19.94 8.53 -5.43
CA GLY A 214 -20.03 9.27 -4.17
C GLY A 214 -18.99 8.89 -3.13
N ILE A 215 -18.07 7.97 -3.42
CA ILE A 215 -17.00 7.51 -2.53
C ILE A 215 -15.68 8.18 -2.96
N PRO A 216 -14.95 8.84 -2.04
CA PRO A 216 -13.60 9.34 -2.31
C PRO A 216 -12.60 8.21 -2.57
N TYR A 217 -11.85 8.31 -3.67
CA TYR A 217 -10.68 7.49 -3.99
C TYR A 217 -9.45 8.39 -3.90
N PHE A 218 -8.58 8.06 -2.98
CA PHE A 218 -7.39 8.84 -2.69
C PHE A 218 -6.14 8.02 -2.98
N THR A 219 -5.39 8.41 -4.02
CA THR A 219 -4.10 7.83 -4.38
C THR A 219 -2.99 8.75 -3.88
N MET A 220 -2.13 8.22 -3.02
CA MET A 220 -1.02 8.96 -2.44
C MET A 220 0.09 9.22 -3.46
N ARG A 221 0.80 10.35 -3.30
CA ARG A 221 2.03 10.63 -4.05
C ARG A 221 3.18 9.75 -3.57
N ALA A 222 3.99 9.29 -4.53
CA ALA A 222 5.17 8.48 -4.26
C ALA A 222 6.24 9.24 -3.46
N MET A 223 6.70 8.64 -2.37
CA MET A 223 7.76 9.21 -1.53
C MET A 223 9.09 9.35 -2.29
N CYS A 224 9.41 8.39 -3.15
CA CYS A 224 10.70 8.35 -3.86
C CYS A 224 10.87 9.46 -4.91
N GLU A 225 9.78 10.09 -5.37
CA GLU A 225 9.81 11.09 -6.45
C GLU A 225 9.51 12.51 -5.98
N HIS A 226 8.66 12.66 -4.96
CA HIS A 226 8.16 13.97 -4.52
C HIS A 226 8.84 14.44 -3.24
N ASP A 227 9.14 15.74 -3.15
CA ASP A 227 9.70 16.37 -1.95
C ASP A 227 8.62 16.88 -0.99
N GLU A 228 7.37 16.99 -1.46
CA GLU A 228 6.21 17.42 -0.67
C GLU A 228 5.01 16.51 -0.94
N GLY A 229 4.12 16.37 0.05
CA GLY A 229 2.89 15.61 -0.07
C GLY A 229 3.07 14.09 -0.15
N TYR A 230 4.26 13.58 0.19
CA TYR A 230 4.59 12.15 0.19
C TYR A 230 4.19 11.41 1.47
N PHE A 231 3.69 12.12 2.47
CA PHE A 231 2.99 11.55 3.61
C PHE A 231 1.76 12.37 3.95
N ARG A 232 0.81 11.76 4.65
CA ARG A 232 -0.41 12.43 5.10
C ARG A 232 -0.84 11.93 6.47
N ILE A 233 -1.47 12.81 7.25
CA ILE A 233 -2.20 12.47 8.46
C ILE A 233 -3.66 12.71 8.18
N LEU A 234 -4.49 11.66 8.31
CA LEU A 234 -5.94 11.74 8.17
C LEU A 234 -6.61 11.65 9.53
N GLU A 235 -7.55 12.53 9.77
CA GLU A 235 -8.51 12.43 10.87
C GLU A 235 -9.77 11.72 10.38
N ILE A 236 -10.14 10.62 11.05
CA ILE A 236 -11.25 9.73 10.70
C ILE A 236 -12.41 10.01 11.64
#